data_99e4d4c9c5616d61a1498a6886ea202c
#
_entry.id   99e4d4c9c5616d61a1498a6886ea202c
#
_cell.length_a   1.000
_cell.length_b   1.000
_cell.length_c   1.000
_cell.angle_alpha   90.00
_cell.angle_beta   90.00
_cell.angle_gamma   90.00
#
_symmetry.space_group_name_H-M   'P 1'
#
loop_
_entity.id
_entity.type
_entity.pdbx_description
1 polymer ?
#
loop_
_entity_poly.entity_id
_entity_poly.type
_entity_poly.pdbx_seq_one_letter_code
_entity_poly.pdbx_strand_id
1 'polypeptide(L)'
;TNDESKTSITASEETTSLDSASEKATNESEMSVAKAPVESNLTTVNSSDVENHTAFQIGLVSQDALVIPVTFLIPNDQIQQDFGGQSPNTLQLYEQYADDIDEEELGFIDYHPFKGTFEIDQDQLNHQLPKEHDYDLSSATLEIYDEALQYTFEGYTQVNHQNENGSKAEFNQVDKKTPTVLSNGLYKTAVYPYTNPTGQVYLVPSLNESYNDVSEAMDALNTPPNDFFEKAIPRSVTYTVEEIKGIVHIRFTKPLELNSFSQEQSSQMIESFVLTGASFDVQVQFDNVLEEQWNGINLTKPIEQPIGLNKFSWQ
;
A
#
# COMPACT_ATOMS: atom_id res chain seq x y z
N THR A 1 1.05 -37.18 61.59
CA THR A 1 -0.20 -37.86 62.02
C THR A 1 -1.33 -37.21 61.28
N ASN A 2 -1.73 -37.91 60.25
CA ASN A 2 -3.08 -38.46 60.03
C ASN A 2 -4.21 -37.42 59.86
N ASP A 3 -5.16 -37.47 58.98
CA ASP A 3 -5.64 -38.57 58.13
C ASP A 3 -6.72 -38.01 57.21
N GLU A 4 -6.79 -38.55 56.03
CA GLU A 4 -7.91 -38.90 55.17
C GLU A 4 -9.38 -38.47 55.55
N SER A 5 -10.24 -38.07 54.66
CA SER A 5 -11.03 -38.91 53.74
C SER A 5 -12.12 -38.09 53.04
N LYS A 6 -12.20 -38.21 51.73
CA LYS A 6 -13.22 -38.88 50.89
C LYS A 6 -14.69 -38.62 51.18
N THR A 7 -15.45 -38.17 50.15
CA THR A 7 -16.48 -38.89 49.37
C THR A 7 -17.60 -37.89 49.00
N SER A 8 -17.79 -37.53 47.77
CA SER A 8 -18.58 -38.02 46.63
C SER A 8 -20.11 -37.88 46.69
N ILE A 9 -20.69 -37.46 45.51
CA ILE A 9 -21.97 -37.81 44.89
C ILE A 9 -23.18 -36.92 45.32
N THR A 10 -24.04 -36.36 44.51
CA THR A 10 -24.73 -36.67 43.26
C THR A 10 -25.62 -35.50 42.82
N ALA A 11 -25.85 -35.48 41.52
CA ALA A 11 -26.83 -34.77 40.68
C ALA A 11 -28.27 -34.61 41.21
N SER A 12 -28.96 -33.59 40.70
CA SER A 12 -30.24 -33.65 39.97
C SER A 12 -30.77 -32.22 39.68
N GLU A 13 -30.95 -31.90 38.45
CA GLU A 13 -32.09 -31.43 37.67
C GLU A 13 -33.25 -30.72 38.42
N GLU A 14 -33.65 -29.58 37.90
CA GLU A 14 -34.83 -29.26 37.10
C GLU A 14 -35.23 -27.76 37.15
N THR A 15 -35.29 -27.20 35.96
CA THR A 15 -36.31 -26.46 35.21
C THR A 15 -37.00 -25.19 35.75
N THR A 16 -37.06 -24.27 34.76
CA THR A 16 -38.14 -23.28 34.45
C THR A 16 -38.23 -22.05 35.34
N SER A 17 -38.32 -20.82 34.81
CA SER A 17 -39.05 -20.20 33.72
C SER A 17 -38.77 -18.69 33.67
N LEU A 18 -38.75 -18.15 32.47
CA LEU A 18 -39.16 -16.84 31.96
C LEU A 18 -39.43 -15.72 32.99
N ASP A 19 -38.69 -14.60 32.85
CA ASP A 19 -39.40 -13.35 32.61
C ASP A 19 -38.50 -12.30 31.92
N SER A 20 -39.13 -11.49 31.08
CA SER A 20 -38.66 -10.52 30.17
C SER A 20 -38.17 -9.23 30.84
N ALA A 21 -37.02 -8.70 30.43
CA ALA A 21 -36.70 -7.30 30.63
C ALA A 21 -35.88 -6.76 29.48
N SER A 22 -36.54 -5.98 28.63
CA SER A 22 -36.14 -4.79 27.92
C SER A 22 -34.63 -4.64 27.61
N GLU A 23 -34.25 -5.00 26.39
CA GLU A 23 -32.97 -4.59 25.77
C GLU A 23 -33.04 -3.12 25.43
N LYS A 24 -32.15 -2.38 26.05
CA LYS A 24 -31.74 -1.06 25.61
C LYS A 24 -30.65 -1.26 24.55
N ALA A 25 -31.02 -1.10 23.29
CA ALA A 25 -30.05 -1.08 22.17
C ALA A 25 -29.14 0.12 22.36
N THR A 26 -27.90 -0.12 22.77
CA THR A 26 -26.79 0.75 22.55
C THR A 26 -26.29 0.47 21.13
N ASN A 27 -26.55 1.40 20.21
CA ASN A 27 -25.83 1.48 18.95
C ASN A 27 -24.36 1.79 19.26
N GLU A 28 -23.54 0.77 19.37
CA GLU A 28 -22.12 0.92 19.16
C GLU A 28 -21.93 0.95 17.64
N SER A 29 -21.52 2.12 17.16
CA SER A 29 -20.98 2.30 15.81
C SER A 29 -19.77 1.38 15.73
N GLU A 30 -19.89 0.25 15.05
CA GLU A 30 -18.74 -0.59 14.73
C GLU A 30 -17.84 0.23 13.79
N MET A 31 -16.69 0.66 14.31
CA MET A 31 -15.63 1.24 13.52
C MET A 31 -15.21 0.21 12.46
N SER A 32 -15.24 0.64 11.20
CA SER A 32 -14.81 -0.14 10.06
C SER A 32 -13.29 -0.32 10.13
N VAL A 33 -12.85 -1.52 10.43
CA VAL A 33 -11.42 -1.86 10.48
C VAL A 33 -11.04 -2.53 9.17
N ALA A 34 -10.06 -1.97 8.47
CA ALA A 34 -9.52 -2.56 7.25
C ALA A 34 -8.90 -3.94 7.55
N LYS A 35 -9.33 -4.98 6.83
CA LYS A 35 -8.90 -6.35 7.05
C LYS A 35 -7.88 -6.80 6.01
N ALA A 36 -6.91 -7.59 6.44
CA ALA A 36 -5.86 -8.17 5.60
C ALA A 36 -6.37 -8.87 4.33
N PRO A 37 -5.55 -8.96 3.26
CA PRO A 37 -5.98 -9.35 1.92
C PRO A 37 -6.64 -10.73 1.86
N VAL A 38 -7.70 -10.85 1.04
CA VAL A 38 -8.41 -12.10 0.79
C VAL A 38 -7.74 -12.89 -0.34
N GLU A 39 -7.35 -14.12 -0.05
CA GLU A 39 -7.12 -15.30 -0.92
C GLU A 39 -6.28 -15.20 -2.22
N SER A 40 -5.82 -14.05 -2.69
CA SER A 40 -4.76 -14.03 -3.70
C SER A 40 -3.44 -13.67 -3.03
N ASN A 41 -2.39 -14.47 -3.25
CA ASN A 41 -1.03 -14.11 -2.78
C ASN A 41 -0.41 -12.97 -3.60
N LEU A 42 -1.21 -12.26 -4.39
CA LEU A 42 -0.84 -11.05 -5.11
C LEU A 42 -1.29 -9.84 -4.30
N THR A 43 -0.38 -8.90 -4.14
CA THR A 43 -0.61 -7.64 -3.43
C THR A 43 -0.92 -6.48 -4.38
N THR A 44 -0.70 -6.65 -5.69
CA THR A 44 -1.03 -5.67 -6.73
C THR A 44 -2.53 -5.54 -6.94
N VAL A 45 -2.97 -4.33 -7.25
CA VAL A 45 -4.34 -4.01 -7.67
C VAL A 45 -4.41 -4.06 -9.19
N ASN A 46 -5.27 -4.92 -9.74
CA ASN A 46 -5.46 -5.09 -11.16
C ASN A 46 -6.81 -4.53 -11.62
N SER A 47 -7.02 -4.43 -12.92
CA SER A 47 -8.27 -3.94 -13.52
C SER A 47 -9.53 -4.68 -13.03
N SER A 48 -9.42 -5.99 -12.80
CA SER A 48 -10.52 -6.79 -12.24
C SER A 48 -10.86 -6.45 -10.78
N ASP A 49 -9.92 -5.98 -9.99
CA ASP A 49 -10.15 -5.61 -8.59
C ASP A 49 -11.04 -4.36 -8.47
N VAL A 50 -10.97 -3.46 -9.46
CA VAL A 50 -11.71 -2.19 -9.47
C VAL A 50 -13.02 -2.24 -10.25
N GLU A 51 -13.46 -3.39 -10.75
CA GLU A 51 -14.78 -3.50 -11.41
C GLU A 51 -15.94 -3.13 -10.48
N ASN A 52 -15.85 -3.51 -9.20
CA ASN A 52 -16.86 -3.24 -8.17
C ASN A 52 -16.33 -2.42 -6.99
N HIS A 53 -15.13 -1.89 -7.09
CA HIS A 53 -14.47 -1.11 -6.05
C HIS A 53 -13.86 0.15 -6.61
N THR A 54 -13.71 1.14 -5.75
CA THR A 54 -12.89 2.32 -6.00
C THR A 54 -11.56 2.15 -5.26
N ALA A 55 -10.46 2.30 -5.99
CA ALA A 55 -9.13 2.25 -5.39
C ALA A 55 -8.82 3.58 -4.68
N PHE A 56 -8.41 3.51 -3.43
CA PHE A 56 -7.92 4.62 -2.64
C PHE A 56 -6.49 4.31 -2.18
N GLN A 57 -5.51 4.98 -2.75
CA GLN A 57 -4.11 4.82 -2.38
C GLN A 57 -3.68 5.88 -1.37
N ILE A 58 -2.89 5.47 -0.39
CA ILE A 58 -2.34 6.32 0.67
C ILE A 58 -0.92 5.85 1.03
N GLY A 59 -0.03 6.79 1.34
CA GLY A 59 1.33 6.50 1.80
C GLY A 59 1.38 6.36 3.31
N LEU A 60 1.39 5.14 3.85
CA LEU A 60 1.49 4.85 5.27
C LEU A 60 2.95 4.81 5.73
N VAL A 61 3.21 5.25 6.95
CA VAL A 61 4.59 5.37 7.47
C VAL A 61 4.92 4.20 8.39
N SER A 62 5.97 3.44 8.05
CA SER A 62 6.42 2.32 8.86
C SER A 62 7.24 2.77 10.08
N GLN A 63 7.42 1.85 11.03
CA GLN A 63 8.29 2.08 12.20
C GLN A 63 9.77 2.26 11.82
N ASP A 64 10.17 1.79 10.64
CA ASP A 64 11.52 1.96 10.08
C ASP A 64 11.67 3.26 9.26
N ALA A 65 10.68 4.17 9.37
CA ALA A 65 10.65 5.46 8.66
C ALA A 65 10.60 5.32 7.11
N LEU A 66 10.06 4.22 6.61
CA LEU A 66 9.74 4.05 5.20
C LEU A 66 8.30 4.46 4.94
N VAL A 67 8.04 5.14 3.85
CA VAL A 67 6.67 5.39 3.38
C VAL A 67 6.27 4.28 2.42
N ILE A 68 5.17 3.61 2.73
CA ILE A 68 4.70 2.44 2.01
C ILE A 68 3.36 2.78 1.37
N PRO A 69 3.26 2.78 0.02
CA PRO A 69 1.98 2.97 -0.64
C PRO A 69 1.09 1.75 -0.41
N VAL A 70 -0.11 2.01 0.07
CA VAL A 70 -1.15 1.01 0.32
C VAL A 70 -2.40 1.41 -0.43
N THR A 71 -3.07 0.45 -1.07
CA THR A 71 -4.29 0.69 -1.82
C THR A 71 -5.46 -0.03 -1.19
N PHE A 72 -6.42 0.73 -0.68
CA PHE A 72 -7.69 0.23 -0.18
C PHE A 72 -8.70 0.11 -1.31
N LEU A 73 -9.39 -1.02 -1.37
CA LEU A 73 -10.49 -1.29 -2.29
C LEU A 73 -11.82 -1.01 -1.59
N ILE A 74 -12.40 0.16 -1.85
CA ILE A 74 -13.65 0.59 -1.24
C ILE A 74 -14.81 0.15 -2.13
N PRO A 75 -15.83 -0.58 -1.61
CA PRO A 75 -16.96 -1.01 -2.40
C PRO A 75 -17.67 0.17 -3.08
N ASN A 76 -18.02 0.03 -4.36
CA ASN A 76 -18.71 1.10 -5.10
C ASN A 76 -20.06 1.48 -4.49
N ASP A 77 -20.75 0.56 -3.81
CA ASP A 77 -21.99 0.86 -3.09
C ASP A 77 -21.74 1.82 -1.91
N GLN A 78 -20.62 1.66 -1.20
CA GLN A 78 -20.19 2.58 -0.15
C GLN A 78 -19.88 3.97 -0.74
N ILE A 79 -19.10 4.02 -1.83
CA ILE A 79 -18.82 5.27 -2.55
C ILE A 79 -20.10 5.99 -2.99
N GLN A 80 -21.06 5.26 -3.53
CA GLN A 80 -22.36 5.83 -3.93
C GLN A 80 -23.13 6.42 -2.74
N GLN A 81 -23.06 5.75 -1.60
CA GLN A 81 -23.72 6.22 -0.38
C GLN A 81 -23.03 7.48 0.16
N ASP A 82 -21.70 7.49 0.26
CA ASP A 82 -20.94 8.57 0.91
C ASP A 82 -20.86 9.83 0.03
N PHE A 83 -20.82 9.67 -1.30
CA PHE A 83 -20.71 10.78 -2.24
C PHE A 83 -21.99 11.07 -3.04
N GLY A 84 -23.14 10.49 -2.65
CA GLY A 84 -24.43 10.78 -3.28
C GLY A 84 -24.49 10.41 -4.76
N GLY A 85 -23.78 9.38 -5.19
CA GLY A 85 -23.71 8.91 -6.57
C GLY A 85 -22.73 9.70 -7.47
N GLN A 86 -21.93 10.60 -6.92
CA GLN A 86 -20.85 11.28 -7.64
C GLN A 86 -19.57 10.47 -7.53
N SER A 87 -18.72 10.53 -8.56
CA SER A 87 -17.37 9.95 -8.50
C SER A 87 -16.44 10.91 -7.75
N PRO A 88 -15.90 10.51 -6.59
CA PRO A 88 -14.97 11.36 -5.84
C PRO A 88 -13.62 11.46 -6.55
N ASN A 89 -12.94 12.59 -6.35
CA ASN A 89 -11.52 12.71 -6.68
C ASN A 89 -10.65 12.20 -5.52
N THR A 90 -9.33 12.13 -5.73
CA THR A 90 -8.37 11.61 -4.75
C THR A 90 -8.41 12.39 -3.42
N LEU A 91 -8.52 13.73 -3.45
CA LEU A 91 -8.63 14.54 -2.23
C LEU A 91 -9.91 14.22 -1.45
N GLN A 92 -11.05 14.09 -2.14
CA GLN A 92 -12.32 13.73 -1.50
C GLN A 92 -12.27 12.33 -0.85
N LEU A 93 -11.63 11.35 -1.51
CA LEU A 93 -11.41 10.03 -0.92
C LEU A 93 -10.54 10.15 0.35
N TYR A 94 -9.47 10.93 0.28
CA TYR A 94 -8.59 11.15 1.42
C TYR A 94 -9.33 11.79 2.59
N GLU A 95 -10.07 12.88 2.36
CA GLU A 95 -10.83 13.58 3.40
C GLU A 95 -11.94 12.72 4.03
N GLN A 96 -12.49 11.78 3.25
CA GLN A 96 -13.56 10.90 3.73
C GLN A 96 -13.03 9.71 4.54
N TYR A 97 -11.89 9.12 4.14
CA TYR A 97 -11.48 7.80 4.62
C TYR A 97 -10.16 7.77 5.39
N ALA A 98 -9.31 8.81 5.31
CA ALA A 98 -7.99 8.72 5.93
C ALA A 98 -8.03 8.61 7.46
N ASP A 99 -8.99 9.27 8.12
CA ASP A 99 -9.18 9.24 9.58
C ASP A 99 -9.76 7.90 10.09
N ASP A 100 -10.34 7.10 9.19
CA ASP A 100 -10.94 5.80 9.52
C ASP A 100 -9.92 4.63 9.40
N ILE A 101 -8.67 4.91 8.98
CA ILE A 101 -7.62 3.90 8.87
C ILE A 101 -6.95 3.71 10.23
N ASP A 102 -7.05 2.52 10.80
CA ASP A 102 -6.26 2.13 11.98
C ASP A 102 -4.83 1.73 11.52
N GLU A 103 -3.95 2.74 11.41
CA GLU A 103 -2.58 2.54 10.95
C GLU A 103 -1.78 1.61 11.89
N GLU A 104 -2.02 1.70 13.20
CA GLU A 104 -1.33 0.85 14.20
C GLU A 104 -1.74 -0.62 14.07
N GLU A 105 -3.01 -0.93 13.80
CA GLU A 105 -3.46 -2.31 13.55
C GLU A 105 -2.82 -2.89 12.29
N LEU A 106 -2.57 -2.06 11.27
CA LEU A 106 -1.87 -2.44 10.05
C LEU A 106 -0.34 -2.52 10.22
N GLY A 107 0.19 -2.15 11.39
CA GLY A 107 1.62 -2.21 11.72
C GLY A 107 2.41 -0.97 11.29
N PHE A 108 1.74 0.16 11.10
CA PHE A 108 2.32 1.46 10.81
C PHE A 108 2.33 2.38 12.03
N ILE A 109 2.93 3.56 11.92
CA ILE A 109 2.78 4.62 12.92
C ILE A 109 1.54 5.44 12.61
N ASP A 110 0.93 6.05 13.61
CA ASP A 110 -0.18 6.99 13.47
C ASP A 110 0.32 8.29 12.82
N TYR A 111 0.04 8.47 11.53
CA TYR A 111 0.55 9.58 10.73
C TYR A 111 -0.57 10.38 10.03
N HIS A 112 -1.64 9.71 9.62
CA HIS A 112 -2.78 10.34 8.98
C HIS A 112 -3.93 10.61 9.96
N PRO A 113 -4.78 11.63 9.70
CA PRO A 113 -4.71 12.53 8.54
C PRO A 113 -3.60 13.58 8.66
N PHE A 114 -3.15 14.11 7.52
CA PHE A 114 -2.20 15.23 7.52
C PHE A 114 -2.73 16.42 8.30
N LYS A 115 -1.84 17.06 9.08
CA LYS A 115 -2.17 18.28 9.81
C LYS A 115 -2.42 19.43 8.83
N GLY A 116 -3.53 20.13 9.01
CA GLY A 116 -3.93 21.23 8.15
C GLY A 116 -5.03 20.86 7.17
N THR A 117 -5.17 21.63 6.10
CA THR A 117 -6.23 21.45 5.10
C THR A 117 -5.67 21.51 3.70
N PHE A 118 -6.35 20.85 2.77
CA PHE A 118 -6.01 20.86 1.36
C PHE A 118 -7.08 21.58 0.56
N GLU A 119 -6.65 22.35 -0.45
CA GLU A 119 -7.52 22.97 -1.43
C GLU A 119 -7.04 22.65 -2.83
N ILE A 120 -8.00 22.37 -3.73
CA ILE A 120 -7.69 22.10 -5.15
C ILE A 120 -7.54 23.44 -5.88
N ASP A 121 -6.42 23.62 -6.57
CA ASP A 121 -6.19 24.71 -7.52
C ASP A 121 -5.84 24.12 -8.89
N GLN A 122 -6.83 23.95 -9.75
CA GLN A 122 -6.75 23.28 -11.05
C GLN A 122 -6.28 21.82 -10.93
N ASP A 123 -5.06 21.53 -11.33
CA ASP A 123 -4.41 20.22 -11.26
C ASP A 123 -3.38 20.14 -10.12
N GLN A 124 -3.39 21.08 -9.19
CA GLN A 124 -2.49 21.18 -8.06
C GLN A 124 -3.27 21.16 -6.75
N LEU A 125 -2.56 20.85 -5.66
CA LEU A 125 -3.06 20.99 -4.31
C LEU A 125 -2.33 22.11 -3.59
N ASN A 126 -3.06 22.89 -2.81
CA ASN A 126 -2.52 23.82 -1.82
C ASN A 126 -2.71 23.19 -0.44
N HIS A 127 -1.62 22.84 0.24
CA HIS A 127 -1.65 22.38 1.62
C HIS A 127 -1.45 23.56 2.57
N GLN A 128 -2.50 23.92 3.29
CA GLN A 128 -2.47 24.95 4.31
C GLN A 128 -2.07 24.33 5.64
N LEU A 129 -0.83 24.57 6.04
CA LEU A 129 -0.21 23.99 7.22
C LEU A 129 -0.48 24.85 8.46
N PRO A 130 -0.82 24.25 9.61
CA PRO A 130 -0.82 24.96 10.88
C PRO A 130 0.60 25.37 11.25
N LYS A 131 0.72 26.41 12.06
CA LYS A 131 2.03 26.91 12.49
C LYS A 131 2.87 25.87 13.23
N GLU A 132 2.22 24.97 13.95
CA GLU A 132 2.86 23.88 14.70
C GLU A 132 2.57 22.54 14.00
N HIS A 133 3.42 22.20 13.04
CA HIS A 133 3.44 20.89 12.40
C HIS A 133 4.79 20.19 12.65
N ASP A 134 4.83 18.88 12.52
CA ASP A 134 6.02 18.06 12.84
C ASP A 134 6.80 17.62 11.58
N TYR A 135 6.40 18.10 10.40
CA TYR A 135 6.95 17.64 9.12
C TYR A 135 8.38 18.11 8.85
N ASP A 136 8.88 19.09 9.59
CA ASP A 136 10.18 19.71 9.40
C ASP A 136 11.11 19.66 10.64
N LEU A 137 10.86 18.72 11.56
CA LEU A 137 11.72 18.51 12.73
C LEU A 137 13.12 18.06 12.36
N SER A 138 13.24 17.34 11.24
CA SER A 138 14.50 16.87 10.67
C SER A 138 14.39 16.74 9.14
N SER A 139 15.51 16.49 8.46
CA SER A 139 15.48 16.16 7.03
C SER A 139 14.72 14.87 6.77
N ALA A 140 14.81 13.89 7.68
CA ALA A 140 14.08 12.63 7.53
C ALA A 140 12.56 12.81 7.64
N THR A 141 12.05 13.63 8.59
CA THR A 141 10.62 13.90 8.69
C THR A 141 10.10 14.68 7.48
N LEU A 142 10.93 15.55 6.90
CA LEU A 142 10.58 16.27 5.68
C LEU A 142 10.52 15.33 4.46
N GLU A 143 11.44 14.40 4.36
CA GLU A 143 11.46 13.37 3.30
C GLU A 143 10.22 12.46 3.39
N ILE A 144 9.92 11.95 4.59
CA ILE A 144 8.70 11.16 4.86
C ILE A 144 7.44 11.93 4.44
N TYR A 145 7.37 13.22 4.78
CA TYR A 145 6.23 14.05 4.40
C TYR A 145 6.08 14.18 2.88
N ASP A 146 7.18 14.45 2.17
CA ASP A 146 7.16 14.55 0.72
C ASP A 146 6.76 13.22 0.05
N GLU A 147 7.31 12.09 0.53
CA GLU A 147 6.96 10.76 0.02
C GLU A 147 5.51 10.38 0.31
N ALA A 148 5.02 10.68 1.52
CA ALA A 148 3.62 10.41 1.88
C ALA A 148 2.65 11.21 0.98
N LEU A 149 2.97 12.47 0.66
CA LEU A 149 2.19 13.26 -0.28
C LEU A 149 2.21 12.67 -1.69
N GLN A 150 3.38 12.20 -2.16
CA GLN A 150 3.53 11.61 -3.49
C GLN A 150 2.68 10.35 -3.67
N TYR A 151 2.68 9.46 -2.66
CA TYR A 151 1.88 8.24 -2.72
C TYR A 151 0.39 8.46 -2.51
N THR A 152 0.01 9.51 -1.75
CA THR A 152 -1.39 9.75 -1.40
C THR A 152 -2.15 10.52 -2.48
N PHE A 153 -1.53 11.49 -3.11
CA PHE A 153 -2.21 12.43 -3.99
C PHE A 153 -1.88 12.26 -5.47
N GLU A 154 -1.81 11.01 -5.91
CA GLU A 154 -1.73 10.71 -7.36
C GLU A 154 -2.90 11.34 -8.12
N GLY A 155 -2.62 11.82 -9.33
CA GLY A 155 -3.61 12.53 -10.18
C GLY A 155 -3.50 14.05 -10.12
N TYR A 156 -2.76 14.61 -9.17
CA TYR A 156 -2.36 16.01 -9.16
C TYR A 156 -0.90 16.16 -9.60
N THR A 157 -0.52 17.37 -10.06
CA THR A 157 0.83 17.62 -10.57
C THR A 157 1.82 17.98 -9.46
N GLN A 158 1.34 18.69 -8.42
CA GLN A 158 2.17 19.08 -7.28
C GLN A 158 1.33 19.48 -6.07
N VAL A 159 1.99 19.51 -4.90
CA VAL A 159 1.46 20.09 -3.66
C VAL A 159 2.24 21.36 -3.34
N ASN A 160 1.55 22.50 -3.28
CA ASN A 160 2.08 23.76 -2.81
C ASN A 160 1.91 23.86 -1.29
N HIS A 161 2.93 24.36 -0.59
CA HIS A 161 2.91 24.47 0.87
C HIS A 161 2.66 25.91 1.27
N GLN A 162 1.61 26.14 2.04
CA GLN A 162 1.15 27.47 2.46
C GLN A 162 0.94 27.50 3.97
N ASN A 163 1.11 28.67 4.56
CA ASN A 163 0.64 28.96 5.91
C ASN A 163 -0.90 29.16 5.88
N GLU A 164 -1.54 29.14 7.03
CA GLU A 164 -3.00 29.39 7.18
C GLU A 164 -3.48 30.71 6.53
N ASN A 165 -2.60 31.69 6.38
CA ASN A 165 -2.91 32.98 5.73
C ASN A 165 -2.69 32.98 4.21
N GLY A 166 -2.37 31.82 3.61
CA GLY A 166 -2.10 31.65 2.18
C GLY A 166 -0.71 32.09 1.73
N SER A 167 0.14 32.58 2.62
CA SER A 167 1.54 32.86 2.28
C SER A 167 2.34 31.55 2.17
N LYS A 168 3.44 31.57 1.40
CA LYS A 168 4.32 30.41 1.25
C LYS A 168 4.83 29.93 2.61
N ALA A 169 4.70 28.64 2.88
CA ALA A 169 5.19 28.06 4.13
C ALA A 169 6.73 28.05 4.18
N GLU A 170 7.25 28.38 5.35
CA GLU A 170 8.66 28.28 5.69
C GLU A 170 8.86 27.07 6.59
N PHE A 171 9.85 26.26 6.28
CA PHE A 171 10.19 25.06 7.00
C PHE A 171 11.56 25.20 7.65
N ASN A 172 11.73 24.69 8.88
CA ASN A 172 12.99 24.85 9.63
C ASN A 172 14.19 24.23 8.91
N GLN A 173 13.97 23.20 8.11
CA GLN A 173 15.04 22.50 7.39
C GLN A 173 15.38 23.18 6.03
N VAL A 174 14.49 24.03 5.52
CA VAL A 174 14.66 24.75 4.27
C VAL A 174 13.99 26.14 4.39
N ASP A 175 14.66 27.19 3.97
CA ASP A 175 14.12 28.58 4.09
C ASP A 175 12.74 28.75 3.47
N LYS A 176 12.54 28.12 2.30
CA LYS A 176 11.24 28.11 1.60
C LYS A 176 11.03 26.75 0.99
N LYS A 177 10.03 26.05 1.49
CA LYS A 177 9.64 24.75 0.93
C LYS A 177 9.22 24.92 -0.55
N THR A 178 9.92 24.24 -1.44
CA THR A 178 9.49 24.12 -2.84
C THR A 178 8.25 23.22 -2.90
N PRO A 179 7.38 23.39 -3.91
CA PRO A 179 6.30 22.45 -4.11
C PRO A 179 6.79 21.00 -4.20
N THR A 180 6.07 20.08 -3.57
CA THR A 180 6.32 18.65 -3.75
C THR A 180 5.73 18.23 -5.09
N VAL A 181 6.59 17.80 -6.02
CA VAL A 181 6.18 17.32 -7.34
C VAL A 181 5.62 15.91 -7.20
N LEU A 182 4.46 15.67 -7.79
CA LEU A 182 3.80 14.36 -7.79
C LEU A 182 4.08 13.64 -9.11
N SER A 183 4.50 12.39 -9.04
CA SER A 183 5.01 11.63 -10.19
C SER A 183 3.94 10.84 -10.96
N ASN A 184 2.69 10.80 -10.46
CA ASN A 184 1.62 9.92 -10.97
C ASN A 184 2.05 8.44 -11.10
N GLY A 185 2.76 7.93 -10.09
CA GLY A 185 3.27 6.56 -10.08
C GLY A 185 4.51 6.32 -10.94
N LEU A 186 5.02 7.33 -11.68
CA LEU A 186 6.20 7.20 -12.53
C LEU A 186 7.49 7.55 -11.77
N TYR A 187 7.80 6.72 -10.78
CA TYR A 187 8.94 6.95 -9.87
C TYR A 187 10.30 6.61 -10.50
N LYS A 188 10.32 5.86 -11.61
CA LYS A 188 11.54 5.36 -12.28
C LYS A 188 12.50 4.67 -11.33
N THR A 189 11.96 3.79 -10.52
CA THR A 189 12.69 3.08 -9.48
C THR A 189 12.37 1.59 -9.48
N ALA A 190 13.18 0.81 -8.76
CA ALA A 190 12.92 -0.59 -8.51
C ALA A 190 12.00 -0.77 -7.28
N VAL A 191 11.18 -1.82 -7.30
CA VAL A 191 10.22 -2.15 -6.24
C VAL A 191 10.66 -3.42 -5.53
N TYR A 192 10.86 -3.33 -4.21
CA TYR A 192 11.40 -4.40 -3.38
C TYR A 192 10.42 -4.90 -2.34
N PRO A 193 10.51 -6.17 -1.94
CA PRO A 193 9.82 -6.64 -0.74
C PRO A 193 10.42 -5.99 0.52
N TYR A 194 9.55 -5.65 1.44
CA TYR A 194 9.85 -5.18 2.79
C TYR A 194 8.96 -5.91 3.78
N THR A 195 9.53 -6.48 4.83
CA THR A 195 8.77 -7.11 5.91
C THR A 195 8.74 -6.19 7.12
N ASN A 196 7.54 -5.80 7.53
CA ASN A 196 7.36 -4.96 8.71
C ASN A 196 7.59 -5.76 10.02
N PRO A 197 7.69 -5.11 11.19
CA PRO A 197 7.88 -5.81 12.47
C PRO A 197 6.78 -6.81 12.86
N THR A 198 5.59 -6.72 12.27
CA THR A 198 4.49 -7.68 12.48
C THR A 198 4.61 -8.93 11.60
N GLY A 199 5.56 -8.96 10.67
CA GLY A 199 5.77 -10.05 9.71
C GLY A 199 4.96 -9.92 8.42
N GLN A 200 4.24 -8.81 8.22
CA GLN A 200 3.54 -8.53 6.96
C GLN A 200 4.53 -8.04 5.92
N VAL A 201 4.45 -8.60 4.71
CA VAL A 201 5.28 -8.20 3.57
C VAL A 201 4.55 -7.17 2.71
N TYR A 202 5.27 -6.13 2.33
CA TYR A 202 4.84 -5.08 1.41
C TYR A 202 5.82 -4.98 0.24
N LEU A 203 5.33 -4.53 -0.91
CA LEU A 203 6.15 -4.16 -2.05
C LEU A 203 6.32 -2.65 -2.05
N VAL A 204 7.57 -2.18 -2.00
CA VAL A 204 7.88 -0.77 -1.76
C VAL A 204 8.80 -0.23 -2.84
N PRO A 205 8.41 0.84 -3.56
CA PRO A 205 9.31 1.57 -4.44
C PRO A 205 10.43 2.24 -3.64
N SER A 206 11.68 2.10 -4.09
CA SER A 206 12.83 2.74 -3.43
C SER A 206 13.05 4.14 -3.99
N LEU A 207 12.34 5.16 -3.46
CA LEU A 207 12.36 6.53 -3.99
C LEU A 207 13.73 7.22 -3.84
N ASN A 208 14.59 6.75 -2.95
CA ASN A 208 15.96 7.25 -2.81
C ASN A 208 16.89 6.83 -3.97
N GLU A 209 16.40 5.93 -4.83
CA GLU A 209 17.11 5.44 -5.99
C GLU A 209 16.28 5.74 -7.25
N SER A 210 16.85 6.45 -8.20
CA SER A 210 16.22 6.66 -9.50
C SER A 210 17.13 6.15 -10.61
N TYR A 211 16.53 5.51 -11.61
CA TYR A 211 17.27 4.91 -12.73
C TYR A 211 16.97 5.65 -14.02
N ASN A 212 17.94 5.68 -14.95
CA ASN A 212 17.77 6.34 -16.24
C ASN A 212 16.86 5.54 -17.16
N ASP A 213 16.95 4.22 -17.08
CA ASP A 213 16.13 3.31 -17.87
C ASP A 213 15.64 2.11 -17.04
N VAL A 214 14.66 1.44 -17.56
CA VAL A 214 14.01 0.31 -16.90
C VAL A 214 14.93 -0.91 -16.75
N SER A 215 15.91 -1.09 -17.64
CA SER A 215 16.83 -2.23 -17.55
C SER A 215 17.74 -2.10 -16.34
N GLU A 216 18.23 -0.90 -16.04
CA GLU A 216 19.01 -0.62 -14.82
C GLU A 216 18.19 -0.92 -13.58
N ALA A 217 16.91 -0.49 -13.53
CA ALA A 217 16.01 -0.75 -12.41
C ALA A 217 15.71 -2.26 -12.24
N MET A 218 15.50 -2.97 -13.35
CA MET A 218 15.30 -4.43 -13.33
C MET A 218 16.52 -5.18 -12.82
N ASP A 219 17.72 -4.76 -13.21
CA ASP A 219 18.98 -5.35 -12.74
C ASP A 219 19.21 -5.08 -11.23
N ALA A 220 18.75 -3.92 -10.74
CA ALA A 220 18.84 -3.55 -9.33
C ALA A 220 18.02 -4.45 -8.40
N LEU A 221 16.96 -5.11 -8.89
CA LEU A 221 16.17 -6.07 -8.11
C LEU A 221 17.01 -7.24 -7.52
N ASN A 222 18.19 -7.52 -8.08
CA ASN A 222 19.12 -8.50 -7.54
C ASN A 222 19.86 -8.03 -6.29
N THR A 223 19.94 -6.70 -6.06
CA THR A 223 20.74 -6.11 -4.99
C THR A 223 19.98 -4.95 -4.37
N PRO A 224 19.22 -5.19 -3.29
CA PRO A 224 18.52 -4.13 -2.59
C PRO A 224 19.46 -3.00 -2.14
N PRO A 225 19.00 -1.74 -2.11
CA PRO A 225 19.85 -0.59 -1.83
C PRO A 225 20.28 -0.48 -0.35
N ASN A 226 19.56 -1.15 0.54
CA ASN A 226 19.82 -1.14 1.99
C ASN A 226 19.28 -2.42 2.65
N ASP A 227 19.49 -2.54 3.97
CA ASP A 227 19.13 -3.72 4.75
C ASP A 227 17.62 -3.79 5.11
N PHE A 228 16.84 -2.74 4.83
CA PHE A 228 15.37 -2.77 5.04
C PHE A 228 14.67 -3.59 3.97
N PHE A 229 15.20 -3.58 2.75
CA PHE A 229 14.60 -4.28 1.63
C PHE A 229 15.15 -5.68 1.45
N GLU A 230 14.26 -6.59 1.09
CA GLU A 230 14.61 -7.96 0.76
C GLU A 230 14.90 -8.11 -0.73
N LYS A 231 15.60 -9.19 -1.08
CA LYS A 231 15.82 -9.53 -2.50
C LYS A 231 14.53 -10.00 -3.13
N ALA A 232 14.06 -9.27 -4.12
CA ALA A 232 12.92 -9.71 -4.92
C ALA A 232 13.23 -10.98 -5.72
N ILE A 233 14.48 -11.15 -6.17
CA ILE A 233 14.91 -12.24 -7.06
C ILE A 233 15.71 -13.28 -6.28
N PRO A 234 15.27 -14.56 -6.26
CA PRO A 234 16.05 -15.63 -5.66
C PRO A 234 17.42 -15.79 -6.31
N ARG A 235 18.46 -16.09 -5.52
CA ARG A 235 19.87 -16.19 -6.00
C ARG A 235 20.07 -17.23 -7.13
N SER A 236 19.21 -18.23 -7.23
CA SER A 236 19.25 -19.26 -8.25
C SER A 236 18.65 -18.83 -9.58
N VAL A 237 17.92 -17.72 -9.61
CA VAL A 237 17.26 -17.16 -10.79
C VAL A 237 18.20 -16.17 -11.47
N THR A 238 18.41 -16.36 -12.76
CA THR A 238 19.19 -15.46 -13.60
C THR A 238 18.40 -15.15 -14.87
N TYR A 239 18.47 -13.91 -15.32
CA TYR A 239 17.69 -13.40 -16.45
C TYR A 239 18.47 -12.35 -17.25
N THR A 240 17.92 -12.02 -18.39
CA THR A 240 18.33 -10.87 -19.21
C THR A 240 17.12 -9.96 -19.44
N VAL A 241 17.38 -8.69 -19.57
CA VAL A 241 16.35 -7.66 -19.79
C VAL A 241 16.53 -7.08 -21.19
N GLU A 242 15.46 -6.99 -21.96
CA GLU A 242 15.44 -6.39 -23.29
C GLU A 242 14.14 -5.62 -23.48
N GLU A 243 14.22 -4.35 -23.86
CA GLU A 243 13.04 -3.57 -24.23
C GLU A 243 12.76 -3.67 -25.72
N ILE A 244 11.58 -4.18 -26.08
CA ILE A 244 11.13 -4.33 -27.48
C ILE A 244 9.79 -3.64 -27.65
N LYS A 245 9.75 -2.53 -28.39
CA LYS A 245 8.52 -1.79 -28.72
C LYS A 245 7.72 -1.34 -27.49
N GLY A 246 8.39 -0.91 -26.44
CA GLY A 246 7.75 -0.44 -25.20
C GLY A 246 7.28 -1.56 -24.28
N ILE A 247 7.71 -2.79 -24.50
CA ILE A 247 7.50 -3.93 -23.63
C ILE A 247 8.86 -4.42 -23.14
N VAL A 248 9.00 -4.58 -21.85
CA VAL A 248 10.20 -5.14 -21.22
C VAL A 248 10.09 -6.64 -21.16
N HIS A 249 11.00 -7.32 -21.86
CA HIS A 249 11.14 -8.77 -21.85
C HIS A 249 12.11 -9.20 -20.77
N ILE A 250 11.63 -9.93 -19.78
CA ILE A 250 12.44 -10.60 -18.77
C ILE A 250 12.61 -12.06 -19.21
N ARG A 251 13.77 -12.37 -19.77
CA ARG A 251 14.07 -13.71 -20.26
C ARG A 251 14.91 -14.47 -19.26
N PHE A 252 14.33 -15.48 -18.62
CA PHE A 252 15.06 -16.34 -17.71
C PHE A 252 16.07 -17.22 -18.48
N THR A 253 17.33 -17.29 -18.00
CA THR A 253 18.41 -18.00 -18.70
C THR A 253 18.23 -19.52 -18.68
N LYS A 254 17.45 -20.02 -17.68
CA LYS A 254 16.98 -21.41 -17.59
C LYS A 254 15.45 -21.38 -17.48
N PRO A 255 14.75 -22.43 -17.92
CA PRO A 255 13.31 -22.52 -17.69
C PRO A 255 13.00 -22.28 -16.22
N LEU A 256 12.18 -21.27 -15.95
CA LEU A 256 11.76 -20.94 -14.60
C LEU A 256 10.51 -21.73 -14.25
N GLU A 257 10.58 -22.52 -13.18
CA GLU A 257 9.45 -23.20 -12.58
C GLU A 257 9.05 -22.45 -11.31
N LEU A 258 7.96 -21.70 -11.36
CA LEU A 258 7.48 -20.90 -10.22
C LEU A 258 7.09 -21.76 -9.02
N ASN A 259 6.54 -22.95 -9.30
CA ASN A 259 6.17 -23.92 -8.26
C ASN A 259 7.37 -24.54 -7.52
N SER A 260 8.60 -24.26 -7.97
CA SER A 260 9.82 -24.70 -7.26
C SER A 260 10.18 -23.80 -6.07
N PHE A 261 9.53 -22.65 -5.93
CA PHE A 261 9.65 -21.71 -4.80
C PHE A 261 8.38 -21.71 -3.95
N SER A 262 8.40 -21.02 -2.81
CA SER A 262 7.16 -20.75 -2.10
C SER A 262 6.25 -19.86 -2.95
N GLN A 263 4.94 -19.99 -2.77
CA GLN A 263 3.97 -19.17 -3.50
C GLN A 263 4.20 -17.68 -3.27
N GLU A 264 4.51 -17.30 -2.04
CA GLU A 264 4.85 -15.95 -1.65
C GLU A 264 6.10 -15.43 -2.40
N GLN A 265 7.19 -16.19 -2.40
CA GLN A 265 8.43 -15.80 -3.07
C GLN A 265 8.27 -15.64 -4.58
N SER A 266 7.51 -16.54 -5.23
CA SER A 266 7.21 -16.43 -6.66
C SER A 266 6.32 -15.23 -6.96
N SER A 267 5.32 -14.95 -6.12
CA SER A 267 4.47 -13.76 -6.28
C SER A 267 5.28 -12.48 -6.11
N GLN A 268 6.07 -12.35 -5.06
CA GLN A 268 6.94 -11.18 -4.84
C GLN A 268 7.88 -10.94 -6.02
N MET A 269 8.48 -12.01 -6.57
CA MET A 269 9.36 -11.89 -7.74
C MET A 269 8.61 -11.36 -8.96
N ILE A 270 7.47 -11.96 -9.31
CA ILE A 270 6.65 -11.53 -10.46
C ILE A 270 6.17 -10.08 -10.26
N GLU A 271 5.60 -9.77 -9.10
CA GLU A 271 5.07 -8.44 -8.81
C GLU A 271 6.17 -7.36 -8.76
N SER A 272 7.35 -7.66 -8.23
CA SER A 272 8.48 -6.72 -8.24
C SER A 272 8.90 -6.33 -9.66
N PHE A 273 8.97 -7.30 -10.58
CA PHE A 273 9.23 -6.99 -11.99
C PHE A 273 8.11 -6.13 -12.60
N VAL A 274 6.86 -6.53 -12.40
CA VAL A 274 5.71 -5.85 -12.99
C VAL A 274 5.58 -4.41 -12.46
N LEU A 275 5.69 -4.21 -11.15
CA LEU A 275 5.65 -2.88 -10.52
C LEU A 275 6.85 -2.00 -10.90
N THR A 276 8.05 -2.60 -11.02
CA THR A 276 9.23 -1.89 -11.53
C THR A 276 9.00 -1.42 -12.97
N GLY A 277 8.43 -2.27 -13.85
CA GLY A 277 8.04 -1.87 -15.20
C GLY A 277 7.00 -0.75 -15.20
N ALA A 278 5.97 -0.86 -14.36
CA ALA A 278 4.92 0.15 -14.23
C ALA A 278 5.49 1.51 -13.80
N SER A 279 6.52 1.55 -12.94
CA SER A 279 7.17 2.81 -12.54
C SER A 279 7.87 3.56 -13.69
N PHE A 280 8.03 2.91 -14.85
CA PHE A 280 8.56 3.49 -16.11
C PHE A 280 7.50 3.60 -17.21
N ASP A 281 6.23 3.35 -16.90
CA ASP A 281 5.12 3.31 -17.87
C ASP A 281 5.30 2.25 -18.97
N VAL A 282 5.85 1.07 -18.62
CA VAL A 282 6.04 -0.05 -19.54
C VAL A 282 5.42 -1.33 -19.01
N GLN A 283 4.96 -2.19 -19.94
CA GLN A 283 4.49 -3.53 -19.62
C GLN A 283 5.67 -4.50 -19.55
N VAL A 284 5.51 -5.56 -18.76
CA VAL A 284 6.49 -6.64 -18.61
C VAL A 284 5.97 -7.91 -19.26
N GLN A 285 6.83 -8.57 -20.04
CA GLN A 285 6.63 -9.90 -20.60
C GLN A 285 7.67 -10.85 -20.04
N PHE A 286 7.22 -11.99 -19.52
CA PHE A 286 8.12 -13.05 -19.08
C PHE A 286 8.35 -14.06 -20.20
N ASP A 287 9.62 -14.38 -20.44
CA ASP A 287 10.05 -15.39 -21.40
C ASP A 287 10.74 -16.56 -20.66
N ASN A 288 10.48 -17.80 -21.10
CA ASN A 288 11.05 -19.02 -20.54
C ASN A 288 10.57 -19.36 -19.13
N VAL A 289 9.28 -19.10 -18.84
CA VAL A 289 8.54 -19.56 -17.64
C VAL A 289 7.75 -20.80 -18.03
N LEU A 290 7.68 -21.79 -17.15
CA LEU A 290 6.97 -23.06 -17.42
C LEU A 290 5.47 -22.92 -17.22
N GLU A 291 5.04 -22.11 -16.25
CA GLU A 291 3.63 -21.83 -15.98
C GLU A 291 3.08 -20.80 -16.97
N GLU A 292 1.90 -21.09 -17.52
CA GLU A 292 1.17 -20.14 -18.38
C GLU A 292 0.40 -19.08 -17.57
N GLN A 293 0.10 -19.41 -16.30
CA GLN A 293 -0.64 -18.55 -15.38
C GLN A 293 -0.06 -18.62 -13.97
N TRP A 294 -0.11 -17.50 -13.25
CA TRP A 294 0.25 -17.41 -11.85
C TRP A 294 -0.74 -16.51 -11.09
N ASN A 295 -1.45 -17.08 -10.12
CA ASN A 295 -2.44 -16.35 -9.29
C ASN A 295 -3.39 -15.45 -10.10
N GLY A 296 -3.85 -15.90 -11.25
CA GLY A 296 -4.74 -15.15 -12.13
C GLY A 296 -4.02 -14.27 -13.16
N ILE A 297 -2.71 -14.09 -13.07
CA ILE A 297 -1.92 -13.38 -14.09
C ILE A 297 -1.60 -14.36 -15.24
N ASN A 298 -1.88 -13.95 -16.48
CA ASN A 298 -1.48 -14.67 -17.68
C ASN A 298 -0.03 -14.31 -18.04
N LEU A 299 0.89 -15.27 -17.92
CA LEU A 299 2.32 -15.08 -18.14
C LEU A 299 2.73 -15.27 -19.62
N THR A 300 1.80 -15.68 -20.49
CA THR A 300 2.10 -15.92 -21.93
C THR A 300 2.03 -14.66 -22.79
N LYS A 301 1.64 -13.52 -22.22
CA LYS A 301 1.48 -12.23 -22.89
C LYS A 301 2.01 -11.10 -22.00
N PRO A 302 2.24 -9.88 -22.55
CA PRO A 302 2.56 -8.72 -21.74
C PRO A 302 1.52 -8.53 -20.64
N ILE A 303 2.00 -8.29 -19.42
CA ILE A 303 1.16 -8.12 -18.24
C ILE A 303 0.66 -6.67 -18.21
N GLU A 304 -0.63 -6.49 -17.96
CA GLU A 304 -1.20 -5.16 -17.76
C GLU A 304 -0.55 -4.48 -16.54
N GLN A 305 -0.33 -3.18 -16.64
CA GLN A 305 0.21 -2.40 -15.53
C GLN A 305 -0.80 -2.43 -14.36
N PRO A 306 -0.34 -2.70 -13.13
CA PRO A 306 -1.18 -2.60 -11.96
C PRO A 306 -1.70 -1.17 -11.74
N ILE A 307 -2.90 -1.07 -11.19
CA ILE A 307 -3.54 0.20 -10.82
C ILE A 307 -3.00 0.69 -9.47
N GLY A 308 -2.54 -0.22 -8.62
CA GLY A 308 -2.00 0.08 -7.31
C GLY A 308 -1.25 -1.12 -6.74
N LEU A 309 -0.74 -0.95 -5.53
CA LEU A 309 0.04 -1.98 -4.84
C LEU A 309 -0.36 -2.07 -3.36
N ASN A 310 0.04 -3.17 -2.72
CA ASN A 310 -0.27 -3.46 -1.33
C ASN A 310 -1.78 -3.34 -1.03
N LYS A 311 -2.54 -4.18 -1.70
CA LYS A 311 -3.99 -4.20 -1.72
C LYS A 311 -4.60 -4.61 -0.38
N PHE A 312 -5.55 -3.81 0.11
CA PHE A 312 -6.41 -4.13 1.25
C PHE A 312 -7.89 -3.98 0.87
N SER A 313 -8.74 -4.82 1.46
CA SER A 313 -10.19 -4.64 1.35
C SER A 313 -10.67 -3.67 2.41
N TRP A 314 -11.47 -2.67 2.01
CA TRP A 314 -12.18 -1.80 2.94
C TRP A 314 -13.35 -2.54 3.58
N GLN A 315 -13.55 -2.42 4.89
CA GLN A 315 -14.66 -3.05 5.64
C GLN A 315 -15.40 -2.03 6.48
#